data_2d77a43a1f17784a8aef106e8e0526a8
#
_entry.id   2d77a43a1f17784a8aef106e8e0526a8
#
_cell.length_a   1.000
_cell.length_b   1.000
_cell.length_c   1.000
_cell.angle_alpha   90.00
_cell.angle_beta   90.00
_cell.angle_gamma   90.00
#
_symmetry.space_group_name_H-M   'P 1'
#
loop_
_entity.id
_entity.type
_entity.pdbx_description
1 polymer ?
#
loop_
_entity_poly.entity_id
_entity_poly.type
_entity_poly.pdbx_seq_one_letter_code
_entity_poly.pdbx_strand_id
1 'polypeptide(L)'
;MMKQKILRRTLAGALTAATLLPLAAAGIDPLEVLEGAAEAYSQYDLRAFENPVWMYAGARYALYGKGRATELLGTFDPAFTAFGKWWAQWVCRHTCQDGVGVLPVPMELTGGLDALDLMIASGRYPLFETLLRFAPLSTQKINVEMDWKDYDGLDYLAGRSVGEVEQAAYQAMLDTHAAGDVPVIVLEGETMTPAALGELFYFFELANAIFACACGIDPFDLPKVLPSRQAAAAILGKPEENA
;
A
#
# COMPACT_ATOMS: atom_id res chain seq x y z
N MET A 1 8.75 18.77 20.70
CA MET A 1 7.31 19.01 20.78
C MET A 1 6.55 18.45 19.56
N MET A 2 7.02 18.64 18.31
CA MET A 2 6.41 18.10 17.10
C MET A 2 6.42 16.55 17.05
N LYS A 3 7.55 15.89 17.42
CA LYS A 3 7.70 14.43 17.50
C LYS A 3 6.61 13.74 18.36
N GLN A 4 6.35 14.26 19.56
CA GLN A 4 5.33 13.68 20.46
C GLN A 4 3.90 13.90 19.97
N LYS A 5 3.64 14.97 19.20
CA LYS A 5 2.33 15.19 18.56
C LYS A 5 2.11 14.25 17.39
N ILE A 6 3.14 14.05 16.56
CA ILE A 6 3.10 13.08 15.45
C ILE A 6 2.77 11.70 16.02
N LEU A 7 3.55 11.27 17.01
CA LEU A 7 3.42 9.97 17.64
C LEU A 7 2.03 9.68 18.21
N ARG A 8 1.53 10.56 19.08
CA ARG A 8 0.23 10.34 19.75
C ARG A 8 -0.95 10.38 18.77
N ARG A 9 -0.82 11.10 17.63
CA ARG A 9 -1.87 11.21 16.64
C ARG A 9 -1.81 10.10 15.60
N THR A 10 -0.61 9.61 15.25
CA THR A 10 -0.43 8.50 14.32
C THR A 10 -0.97 7.19 14.93
N LEU A 11 -0.53 6.83 16.13
CA LEU A 11 -1.07 5.67 16.85
C LEU A 11 -2.58 5.78 17.17
N ALA A 12 -3.10 6.98 17.37
CA ALA A 12 -4.52 7.19 17.63
C ALA A 12 -5.38 7.23 16.35
N GLY A 13 -4.77 7.45 15.19
CA GLY A 13 -5.50 7.66 13.95
C GLY A 13 -5.94 6.39 13.24
N ALA A 14 -5.03 5.43 13.05
CA ALA A 14 -5.33 4.21 12.30
C ALA A 14 -5.85 3.08 13.17
N LEU A 15 -5.33 2.94 14.39
CA LEU A 15 -5.72 1.88 15.31
C LEU A 15 -6.88 2.35 16.21
N THR A 16 -7.90 2.92 15.62
CA THR A 16 -9.13 3.30 16.31
C THR A 16 -10.02 2.07 16.56
N ALA A 17 -10.99 2.19 17.45
CA ALA A 17 -12.02 1.17 17.63
C ALA A 17 -12.70 0.79 16.29
N ALA A 18 -12.80 1.73 15.36
CA ALA A 18 -13.36 1.47 14.02
C ALA A 18 -12.51 0.53 13.17
N THR A 19 -11.20 0.45 13.41
CA THR A 19 -10.28 -0.50 12.74
C THR A 19 -10.16 -1.80 13.53
N LEU A 20 -9.98 -1.73 14.84
CA LEU A 20 -9.72 -2.90 15.68
C LEU A 20 -10.94 -3.80 15.87
N LEU A 21 -12.14 -3.24 15.97
CA LEU A 21 -13.36 -4.05 16.13
C LEU A 21 -13.65 -4.97 14.95
N PRO A 22 -13.58 -4.52 13.67
CA PRO A 22 -13.71 -5.41 12.52
C PRO A 22 -12.61 -6.49 12.47
N LEU A 23 -11.37 -6.17 12.82
CA LEU A 23 -10.27 -7.13 12.87
C LEU A 23 -10.56 -8.22 13.92
N ALA A 24 -10.97 -7.82 15.12
CA ALA A 24 -11.37 -8.77 16.17
C ALA A 24 -12.56 -9.65 15.72
N ALA A 25 -13.55 -9.08 15.05
CA ALA A 25 -14.69 -9.83 14.52
C ALA A 25 -14.28 -10.83 13.42
N ALA A 26 -13.19 -10.54 12.68
CA ALA A 26 -12.59 -11.44 11.70
C ALA A 26 -11.65 -12.49 12.32
N GLY A 27 -11.47 -12.50 13.66
CA GLY A 27 -10.61 -13.45 14.36
C GLY A 27 -9.15 -13.04 14.43
N ILE A 28 -8.81 -11.80 14.09
CA ILE A 28 -7.46 -11.23 14.22
C ILE A 28 -7.34 -10.63 15.62
N ASP A 29 -6.31 -11.02 16.37
CA ASP A 29 -6.10 -10.49 17.72
C ASP A 29 -5.69 -9.01 17.69
N PRO A 30 -6.54 -8.11 18.19
CA PRO A 30 -6.24 -6.68 18.17
C PRO A 30 -5.10 -6.28 19.10
N LEU A 31 -4.80 -7.08 20.13
CA LEU A 31 -3.67 -6.81 21.04
C LEU A 31 -2.35 -7.07 20.34
N GLU A 32 -2.23 -8.18 19.59
CA GLU A 32 -1.04 -8.44 18.78
C GLU A 32 -0.81 -7.36 17.73
N VAL A 33 -1.87 -6.84 17.09
CA VAL A 33 -1.77 -5.71 16.16
C VAL A 33 -1.23 -4.46 16.83
N LEU A 34 -1.71 -4.15 18.05
CA LEU A 34 -1.22 -3.01 18.82
C LEU A 34 0.24 -3.18 19.29
N GLU A 35 0.62 -4.39 19.69
CA GLU A 35 2.00 -4.72 20.07
C GLU A 35 2.96 -4.54 18.90
N GLY A 36 2.62 -5.05 17.71
CA GLY A 36 3.43 -4.86 16.52
C GLY A 36 3.59 -3.39 16.13
N ALA A 37 2.53 -2.58 16.23
CA ALA A 37 2.62 -1.14 16.02
C ALA A 37 3.50 -0.42 17.07
N ALA A 38 3.48 -0.88 18.32
CA ALA A 38 4.31 -0.33 19.39
C ALA A 38 5.80 -0.69 19.22
N GLU A 39 6.10 -1.90 18.77
CA GLU A 39 7.46 -2.31 18.43
C GLU A 39 8.00 -1.49 17.24
N ALA A 40 7.20 -1.37 16.18
CA ALA A 40 7.52 -0.55 15.01
C ALA A 40 7.81 0.91 15.39
N TYR A 41 7.05 1.47 16.32
CA TYR A 41 7.35 2.78 16.87
C TYR A 41 8.77 2.87 17.45
N SER A 42 9.17 1.89 18.24
CA SER A 42 10.49 1.87 18.88
C SER A 42 11.62 1.70 17.84
N GLN A 43 11.38 0.90 16.80
CA GLN A 43 12.36 0.68 15.72
C GLN A 43 12.50 1.90 14.80
N TYR A 44 11.39 2.54 14.45
CA TYR A 44 11.37 3.59 13.43
C TYR A 44 11.50 5.03 13.98
N ASP A 45 11.59 5.21 15.31
CA ASP A 45 11.79 6.54 15.91
C ASP A 45 13.17 7.14 15.62
N LEU A 46 14.16 6.32 15.28
CA LEU A 46 15.50 6.77 14.97
C LEU A 46 15.54 7.43 13.60
N ARG A 47 16.05 8.68 13.56
CA ARG A 47 16.35 9.38 12.32
C ARG A 47 17.71 8.89 11.78
N ALA A 48 17.69 7.73 11.17
CA ALA A 48 18.87 7.14 10.54
C ALA A 48 18.63 6.98 9.05
N PHE A 49 19.70 7.03 8.26
CA PHE A 49 19.60 6.86 6.82
C PHE A 49 19.13 5.46 6.44
N GLU A 50 19.47 4.46 7.24
CA GLU A 50 19.08 3.06 7.06
C GLU A 50 17.65 2.75 7.55
N ASN A 51 16.95 3.73 8.16
CA ASN A 51 15.59 3.54 8.60
C ASN A 51 14.64 3.40 7.39
N PRO A 52 13.97 2.25 7.21
CA PRO A 52 13.18 1.98 6.01
C PRO A 52 12.02 2.95 5.81
N VAL A 53 11.43 3.48 6.89
CA VAL A 53 10.37 4.48 6.81
C VAL A 53 10.87 5.79 6.20
N TRP A 54 12.07 6.25 6.61
CA TRP A 54 12.70 7.45 6.08
C TRP A 54 13.16 7.25 4.64
N MET A 55 13.70 6.06 4.32
CA MET A 55 14.10 5.71 2.96
C MET A 55 12.89 5.74 2.01
N TYR A 56 11.79 5.09 2.42
CA TYR A 56 10.57 5.05 1.62
C TYR A 56 9.96 6.45 1.43
N ALA A 57 9.80 7.22 2.51
CA ALA A 57 9.28 8.59 2.43
C ALA A 57 10.16 9.50 1.57
N GLY A 58 11.49 9.37 1.69
CA GLY A 58 12.46 10.11 0.88
C GLY A 58 12.42 9.74 -0.60
N ALA A 59 12.30 8.44 -0.92
CA ALA A 59 12.14 7.96 -2.28
C ALA A 59 10.87 8.51 -2.92
N ARG A 60 9.73 8.44 -2.22
CA ARG A 60 8.46 9.04 -2.66
C ARG A 60 8.59 10.53 -2.95
N TYR A 61 9.22 11.27 -2.03
CA TYR A 61 9.44 12.71 -2.20
C TYR A 61 10.32 13.03 -3.41
N ALA A 62 11.40 12.27 -3.61
CA ALA A 62 12.28 12.43 -4.74
C ALA A 62 11.59 12.12 -6.09
N LEU A 63 10.76 11.08 -6.12
CA LEU A 63 9.98 10.71 -7.31
C LEU A 63 8.89 11.74 -7.61
N TYR A 64 8.19 12.20 -6.58
CA TYR A 64 7.21 13.28 -6.70
C TYR A 64 7.86 14.57 -7.25
N GLY A 65 9.03 14.96 -6.74
CA GLY A 65 9.79 16.10 -7.24
C GLY A 65 10.26 15.97 -8.71
N LYS A 66 10.31 14.74 -9.24
CA LYS A 66 10.56 14.45 -10.66
C LYS A 66 9.27 14.42 -11.51
N GLY A 67 8.15 14.82 -10.96
CA GLY A 67 6.85 14.87 -11.64
C GLY A 67 6.09 13.53 -11.64
N ARG A 68 6.53 12.52 -10.88
CA ARG A 68 5.80 11.25 -10.76
C ARG A 68 4.76 11.39 -9.65
N ALA A 69 3.58 11.84 -10.03
CA ALA A 69 2.51 12.20 -9.11
C ALA A 69 1.47 11.07 -8.88
N THR A 70 1.71 9.89 -9.42
CA THR A 70 0.87 8.70 -9.18
C THR A 70 1.72 7.61 -8.54
N GLU A 71 1.27 7.11 -7.41
CA GLU A 71 1.88 5.96 -6.73
C GLU A 71 0.94 4.77 -6.81
N LEU A 72 1.41 3.69 -7.43
CA LEU A 72 0.69 2.45 -7.52
C LEU A 72 1.19 1.49 -6.43
N LEU A 73 0.31 1.14 -5.48
CA LEU A 73 0.60 0.10 -4.48
C LEU A 73 0.15 -1.24 -5.02
N GLY A 74 1.11 -2.04 -5.48
CA GLY A 74 0.89 -3.35 -6.07
C GLY A 74 1.13 -4.49 -5.09
N THR A 75 0.30 -5.52 -5.18
CA THR A 75 0.48 -6.79 -4.45
C THR A 75 -0.05 -7.94 -5.28
N PHE A 76 0.64 -9.08 -5.21
CA PHE A 76 0.17 -10.33 -5.81
C PHE A 76 -0.79 -11.10 -4.88
N ASP A 77 -0.82 -10.80 -3.59
CA ASP A 77 -1.72 -11.44 -2.65
C ASP A 77 -3.05 -10.69 -2.56
N PRO A 78 -4.19 -11.30 -3.02
CA PRO A 78 -5.51 -10.69 -2.95
C PRO A 78 -5.98 -10.32 -1.53
N ALA A 79 -5.42 -10.95 -0.50
CA ALA A 79 -5.73 -10.62 0.90
C ALA A 79 -5.41 -9.17 1.25
N PHE A 80 -4.45 -8.55 0.56
CA PHE A 80 -4.08 -7.14 0.77
C PHE A 80 -4.98 -6.13 0.04
N THR A 81 -5.98 -6.55 -0.72
CA THR A 81 -6.89 -5.62 -1.43
C THR A 81 -7.56 -4.62 -0.48
N ALA A 82 -8.00 -5.08 0.69
CA ALA A 82 -8.62 -4.21 1.69
C ALA A 82 -7.61 -3.23 2.31
N PHE A 83 -6.38 -3.70 2.57
CA PHE A 83 -5.28 -2.87 3.05
C PHE A 83 -4.93 -1.78 2.04
N GLY A 84 -4.82 -2.11 0.76
CA GLY A 84 -4.57 -1.13 -0.31
C GLY A 84 -5.63 -0.02 -0.38
N LYS A 85 -6.90 -0.36 -0.19
CA LYS A 85 -8.00 0.63 -0.12
C LYS A 85 -7.87 1.53 1.10
N TRP A 86 -7.50 0.98 2.27
CA TRP A 86 -7.22 1.75 3.47
C TRP A 86 -6.04 2.70 3.24
N TRP A 87 -4.93 2.19 2.70
CA TRP A 87 -3.73 2.97 2.40
C TRP A 87 -4.04 4.16 1.47
N ALA A 88 -4.80 3.93 0.39
CA ALA A 88 -5.17 5.00 -0.53
C ALA A 88 -5.99 6.10 0.14
N GLN A 89 -6.95 5.72 0.99
CA GLN A 89 -7.74 6.70 1.75
C GLN A 89 -6.87 7.48 2.75
N TRP A 90 -5.93 6.78 3.41
CA TRP A 90 -5.00 7.38 4.35
C TRP A 90 -4.08 8.39 3.66
N VAL A 91 -3.46 8.01 2.54
CA VAL A 91 -2.59 8.89 1.76
C VAL A 91 -3.35 10.14 1.32
N CYS A 92 -4.50 9.98 0.66
CA CYS A 92 -5.28 11.14 0.19
C CYS A 92 -5.68 12.08 1.33
N ARG A 93 -6.11 11.53 2.47
CA ARG A 93 -6.59 12.33 3.59
C ARG A 93 -5.49 13.20 4.21
N HIS A 94 -4.25 12.72 4.22
CA HIS A 94 -3.15 13.34 4.94
C HIS A 94 -2.14 14.07 4.06
N THR A 95 -2.18 13.87 2.73
CA THR A 95 -1.19 14.47 1.82
C THR A 95 -1.78 15.19 0.62
N CYS A 96 -3.04 14.93 0.24
CA CYS A 96 -3.62 15.56 -0.94
C CYS A 96 -4.31 16.88 -0.54
N GLN A 97 -3.54 17.96 -0.47
CA GLN A 97 -4.04 19.30 -0.12
C GLN A 97 -3.51 20.31 -1.14
N ASP A 98 -4.35 21.26 -1.53
CA ASP A 98 -3.99 22.39 -2.39
C ASP A 98 -3.25 22.01 -3.71
N GLY A 99 -3.60 20.85 -4.28
CA GLY A 99 -2.97 20.33 -5.49
C GLY A 99 -1.60 19.69 -5.27
N VAL A 100 -1.19 19.49 -4.02
CA VAL A 100 0.04 18.79 -3.63
C VAL A 100 -0.29 17.35 -3.23
N GLY A 101 0.64 16.44 -3.47
CA GLY A 101 0.53 15.03 -3.08
C GLY A 101 0.52 14.08 -4.26
N VAL A 102 0.56 12.79 -3.96
CA VAL A 102 0.51 11.71 -4.95
C VAL A 102 -0.89 11.12 -5.02
N LEU A 103 -1.32 10.75 -6.21
CA LEU A 103 -2.55 9.97 -6.41
C LEU A 103 -2.25 8.50 -6.04
N PRO A 104 -2.82 7.99 -4.94
CA PRO A 104 -2.59 6.60 -4.55
C PRO A 104 -3.54 5.67 -5.30
N VAL A 105 -2.98 4.67 -5.98
CA VAL A 105 -3.72 3.65 -6.73
C VAL A 105 -3.37 2.27 -6.20
N PRO A 106 -4.22 1.65 -5.38
CA PRO A 106 -4.02 0.26 -4.98
C PRO A 106 -4.39 -0.67 -6.12
N MET A 107 -3.55 -1.67 -6.39
CA MET A 107 -3.76 -2.65 -7.45
C MET A 107 -3.42 -4.07 -6.97
N GLU A 108 -4.33 -4.97 -7.23
CA GLU A 108 -4.08 -6.40 -7.13
C GLU A 108 -3.50 -6.87 -8.46
N LEU A 109 -2.30 -7.44 -8.43
CA LEU A 109 -1.49 -7.72 -9.64
C LEU A 109 -1.80 -9.06 -10.27
N THR A 110 -2.33 -10.04 -9.52
CA THR A 110 -2.66 -11.35 -10.07
C THR A 110 -3.67 -11.25 -11.22
N GLY A 111 -4.66 -10.34 -11.09
CA GLY A 111 -5.64 -10.08 -12.14
C GLY A 111 -5.40 -8.80 -12.95
N GLY A 112 -4.53 -7.92 -12.49
CA GLY A 112 -4.34 -6.57 -13.07
C GLY A 112 -3.04 -6.36 -13.84
N LEU A 113 -2.07 -7.29 -13.73
CA LEU A 113 -0.74 -7.11 -14.29
C LEU A 113 -0.74 -6.90 -15.80
N ASP A 114 -1.49 -7.68 -16.55
CA ASP A 114 -1.53 -7.58 -18.03
C ASP A 114 -1.97 -6.18 -18.50
N ALA A 115 -2.96 -5.60 -17.82
CA ALA A 115 -3.43 -4.25 -18.15
C ALA A 115 -2.38 -3.18 -17.82
N LEU A 116 -1.65 -3.36 -16.72
CA LEU A 116 -0.57 -2.47 -16.31
C LEU A 116 0.61 -2.55 -17.28
N ASP A 117 1.03 -3.76 -17.66
CA ASP A 117 2.09 -4.01 -18.63
C ASP A 117 1.78 -3.36 -19.97
N LEU A 118 0.54 -3.54 -20.49
CA LEU A 118 0.10 -2.91 -21.75
C LEU A 118 0.14 -1.38 -21.65
N MET A 119 -0.28 -0.81 -20.52
CA MET A 119 -0.22 0.61 -20.29
C MET A 119 1.23 1.11 -20.32
N ILE A 120 2.12 0.48 -19.58
CA ILE A 120 3.55 0.86 -19.48
C ILE A 120 4.23 0.71 -20.85
N ALA A 121 3.97 -0.38 -21.57
CA ALA A 121 4.51 -0.60 -22.92
C ALA A 121 4.01 0.39 -23.95
N SER A 122 2.82 0.97 -23.77
CA SER A 122 2.21 1.92 -24.72
C SER A 122 2.74 3.35 -24.61
N GLY A 123 3.43 3.70 -23.50
CA GLY A 123 3.93 5.06 -23.32
C GLY A 123 4.54 5.33 -21.96
N ARG A 124 4.90 6.60 -21.74
CA ARG A 124 5.46 7.06 -20.47
C ARG A 124 4.39 7.70 -19.61
N TYR A 125 4.22 7.19 -18.41
CA TYR A 125 3.26 7.72 -17.44
C TYR A 125 3.99 8.31 -16.23
N PRO A 126 3.47 9.38 -15.62
CA PRO A 126 4.07 10.01 -14.46
C PRO A 126 3.75 9.23 -13.17
N LEU A 127 4.06 7.94 -13.17
CA LEU A 127 3.84 7.04 -12.06
C LEU A 127 5.13 6.41 -11.55
N PHE A 128 5.07 5.88 -10.35
CA PHE A 128 6.02 4.93 -9.77
C PHE A 128 5.26 3.86 -9.01
N GLU A 129 5.91 2.76 -8.72
CA GLU A 129 5.29 1.62 -8.07
C GLU A 129 5.91 1.38 -6.70
N THR A 130 5.07 0.94 -5.78
CA THR A 130 5.45 0.37 -4.49
C THR A 130 4.89 -1.03 -4.43
N LEU A 131 5.75 -2.04 -4.45
CA LEU A 131 5.36 -3.45 -4.36
C LEU A 131 5.44 -3.93 -2.92
N LEU A 132 4.34 -4.51 -2.45
CA LEU A 132 4.25 -5.12 -1.13
C LEU A 132 4.28 -6.63 -1.24
N ARG A 133 5.27 -7.27 -0.60
CA ARG A 133 5.47 -8.72 -0.61
C ARG A 133 5.70 -9.26 0.78
N PHE A 134 5.15 -10.45 1.03
CA PHE A 134 5.40 -11.22 2.25
C PHE A 134 5.78 -12.65 1.93
N ALA A 135 6.66 -13.22 2.74
CA ALA A 135 7.00 -14.64 2.72
C ALA A 135 6.16 -15.40 3.78
N PRO A 136 6.06 -16.74 3.69
CA PRO A 136 6.51 -17.57 2.57
C PRO A 136 5.52 -17.54 1.40
N LEU A 137 6.05 -17.72 0.19
CA LEU A 137 5.20 -17.90 -0.99
C LEU A 137 4.48 -19.24 -0.94
N SER A 138 3.36 -19.35 -1.66
CA SER A 138 2.55 -20.56 -1.70
C SER A 138 3.33 -21.76 -2.23
N THR A 139 3.30 -22.86 -1.48
CA THR A 139 3.87 -24.16 -1.88
C THR A 139 2.87 -25.07 -2.58
N GLN A 140 1.62 -24.62 -2.75
CA GLN A 140 0.58 -25.38 -3.42
C GLN A 140 1.00 -25.70 -4.85
N LYS A 141 0.96 -26.99 -5.22
CA LYS A 141 1.33 -27.43 -6.56
C LYS A 141 0.19 -27.25 -7.54
N ILE A 142 0.57 -26.87 -8.76
CA ILE A 142 -0.35 -26.74 -9.88
C ILE A 142 -0.51 -28.13 -10.51
N ASN A 143 -1.74 -28.59 -10.60
CA ASN A 143 -2.09 -29.81 -11.30
C ASN A 143 -2.48 -29.47 -12.72
N VAL A 144 -1.64 -29.80 -13.68
CA VAL A 144 -1.95 -29.74 -15.12
C VAL A 144 -2.20 -31.17 -15.60
N GLU A 145 -3.35 -31.42 -16.21
CA GLU A 145 -3.58 -32.67 -16.93
C GLU A 145 -2.79 -32.62 -18.24
N MET A 146 -1.69 -33.35 -18.27
CA MET A 146 -0.80 -33.37 -19.45
C MET A 146 -1.46 -34.14 -20.58
N ASP A 147 -1.82 -33.48 -21.66
CA ASP A 147 -2.31 -34.07 -22.89
C ASP A 147 -1.16 -34.46 -23.80
N TRP A 148 -1.40 -35.44 -24.68
CA TRP A 148 -0.42 -35.90 -25.69
C TRP A 148 -0.05 -34.79 -26.72
N LYS A 149 -0.82 -33.74 -26.78
CA LYS A 149 -0.51 -32.45 -27.40
C LYS A 149 -0.87 -31.36 -26.39
N ASP A 150 0.10 -30.54 -26.02
CA ASP A 150 -0.08 -29.37 -25.17
C ASP A 150 -1.03 -28.36 -25.85
N TYR A 151 -2.34 -28.65 -25.84
CA TYR A 151 -3.36 -27.87 -26.55
C TYR A 151 -3.59 -26.49 -25.93
N ASP A 152 -3.41 -26.36 -24.62
CA ASP A 152 -3.58 -25.13 -23.86
C ASP A 152 -2.27 -24.39 -23.58
N GLY A 153 -1.12 -25.02 -23.90
CA GLY A 153 0.19 -24.42 -23.69
C GLY A 153 0.62 -24.36 -22.21
N LEU A 154 -0.01 -25.16 -21.33
CA LEU A 154 0.20 -25.08 -19.88
C LEU A 154 1.06 -26.21 -19.31
N ASP A 155 1.50 -27.17 -20.11
CA ASP A 155 2.30 -28.33 -19.66
C ASP A 155 3.57 -27.90 -18.90
N TYR A 156 4.15 -26.75 -19.24
CA TYR A 156 5.34 -26.20 -18.56
C TYR A 156 5.10 -25.79 -17.09
N LEU A 157 3.84 -25.67 -16.66
CA LEU A 157 3.45 -25.38 -15.28
C LEU A 157 3.30 -26.64 -14.43
N ALA A 158 3.28 -27.83 -15.04
CA ALA A 158 3.06 -29.08 -14.35
C ALA A 158 4.09 -29.27 -13.21
N GLY A 159 3.58 -29.50 -12.00
CA GLY A 159 4.40 -29.70 -10.79
C GLY A 159 5.09 -28.46 -10.21
N ARG A 160 4.97 -27.29 -10.83
CA ARG A 160 5.41 -26.04 -10.22
C ARG A 160 4.45 -25.64 -9.08
N SER A 161 4.95 -24.84 -8.15
CA SER A 161 4.08 -24.25 -7.13
C SER A 161 3.48 -22.93 -7.62
N VAL A 162 2.35 -22.52 -7.03
CA VAL A 162 1.77 -21.19 -7.27
C VAL A 162 2.78 -20.10 -6.93
N GLY A 163 3.54 -20.26 -5.86
CA GLY A 163 4.59 -19.31 -5.49
C GLY A 163 5.75 -19.23 -6.48
N GLU A 164 6.09 -20.33 -7.18
CA GLU A 164 7.11 -20.30 -8.26
C GLU A 164 6.59 -19.47 -9.45
N VAL A 165 5.31 -19.58 -9.78
CA VAL A 165 4.69 -18.78 -10.86
C VAL A 165 4.60 -17.32 -10.46
N GLU A 166 4.16 -17.03 -9.23
CA GLU A 166 4.15 -15.68 -8.70
C GLU A 166 5.53 -15.03 -8.70
N GLN A 167 6.57 -15.78 -8.28
CA GLN A 167 7.95 -15.28 -8.30
C GLN A 167 8.43 -14.97 -9.72
N ALA A 168 8.05 -15.80 -10.71
CA ALA A 168 8.39 -15.54 -12.10
C ALA A 168 7.68 -14.30 -12.65
N ALA A 169 6.39 -14.13 -12.35
CA ALA A 169 5.62 -12.95 -12.73
C ALA A 169 6.19 -11.68 -12.09
N TYR A 170 6.52 -11.74 -10.80
CA TYR A 170 7.16 -10.65 -10.08
C TYR A 170 8.50 -10.23 -10.71
N GLN A 171 9.37 -11.17 -11.03
CA GLN A 171 10.67 -10.85 -11.63
C GLN A 171 10.51 -10.27 -13.03
N ALA A 172 9.63 -10.85 -13.85
CA ALA A 172 9.34 -10.35 -15.19
C ALA A 172 8.78 -8.91 -15.14
N MET A 173 7.87 -8.62 -14.20
CA MET A 173 7.34 -7.29 -13.97
C MET A 173 8.44 -6.28 -13.61
N LEU A 174 9.34 -6.63 -12.68
CA LEU A 174 10.45 -5.73 -12.31
C LEU A 174 11.30 -5.37 -13.51
N ASP A 175 11.65 -6.37 -14.36
CA ASP A 175 12.50 -6.18 -15.51
C ASP A 175 11.80 -5.34 -16.60
N THR A 176 10.53 -5.61 -16.87
CA THR A 176 9.76 -4.91 -17.91
C THR A 176 9.41 -3.48 -17.50
N HIS A 177 9.02 -3.25 -16.24
CA HIS A 177 8.67 -1.92 -15.77
C HIS A 177 9.90 -1.01 -15.63
N ALA A 178 11.04 -1.57 -15.19
CA ALA A 178 12.30 -0.84 -15.18
C ALA A 178 12.73 -0.44 -16.59
N ALA A 179 12.59 -1.33 -17.57
CA ALA A 179 12.85 -1.02 -19.00
C ALA A 179 11.87 0.05 -19.54
N GLY A 180 10.64 0.10 -19.04
CA GLY A 180 9.63 1.12 -19.33
C GLY A 180 9.83 2.46 -18.61
N ASP A 181 10.95 2.68 -17.92
CA ASP A 181 11.24 3.88 -17.11
C ASP A 181 10.23 4.09 -15.96
N VAL A 182 9.71 3.00 -15.39
CA VAL A 182 8.86 3.04 -14.19
C VAL A 182 9.69 2.66 -12.97
N PRO A 183 9.95 3.59 -12.04
CA PRO A 183 10.66 3.27 -10.80
C PRO A 183 9.80 2.37 -9.92
N VAL A 184 10.41 1.35 -9.35
CA VAL A 184 9.78 0.40 -8.45
C VAL A 184 10.45 0.45 -7.09
N ILE A 185 9.67 0.62 -6.03
CA ILE A 185 10.09 0.47 -4.64
C ILE A 185 9.54 -0.88 -4.15
N VAL A 186 10.38 -1.73 -3.61
CA VAL A 186 9.96 -3.02 -3.07
C VAL A 186 9.98 -2.97 -1.54
N LEU A 187 8.86 -3.29 -0.92
CA LEU A 187 8.71 -3.47 0.52
C LEU A 187 8.48 -4.97 0.78
N GLU A 188 9.46 -5.61 1.39
CA GLU A 188 9.41 -7.04 1.70
C GLU A 188 9.31 -7.24 3.20
N GLY A 189 8.36 -8.07 3.61
CA GLY A 189 8.19 -8.55 4.97
C GLY A 189 8.34 -10.07 5.03
N GLU A 190 8.58 -10.58 6.25
CA GLU A 190 8.68 -12.03 6.45
C GLU A 190 7.29 -12.67 6.39
N THR A 191 6.67 -12.94 7.50
CA THR A 191 5.35 -13.57 7.56
C THR A 191 4.29 -12.57 8.03
N MET A 192 3.16 -12.55 7.33
CA MET A 192 2.03 -11.71 7.75
C MET A 192 1.35 -12.31 8.99
N THR A 193 1.66 -11.72 10.14
CA THR A 193 1.03 -11.99 11.43
C THR A 193 0.19 -10.78 11.84
N PRO A 194 -0.66 -10.87 12.88
CA PRO A 194 -1.34 -9.68 13.42
C PRO A 194 -0.36 -8.60 13.86
N ALA A 195 0.80 -8.96 14.43
CA ALA A 195 1.85 -8.00 14.80
C ALA A 195 2.45 -7.33 13.55
N ALA A 196 2.78 -8.11 12.50
CA ALA A 196 3.28 -7.56 11.23
C ALA A 196 2.26 -6.62 10.56
N LEU A 197 0.96 -6.89 10.68
CA LEU A 197 -0.08 -5.98 10.23
C LEU A 197 -0.06 -4.65 11.01
N GLY A 198 0.14 -4.71 12.32
CA GLY A 198 0.31 -3.53 13.16
C GLY A 198 1.53 -2.69 12.80
N GLU A 199 2.66 -3.35 12.56
CA GLU A 199 3.88 -2.73 12.05
C GLU A 199 3.64 -2.05 10.70
N LEU A 200 2.95 -2.73 9.78
CA LEU A 200 2.66 -2.22 8.44
C LEU A 200 1.78 -0.96 8.48
N PHE A 201 0.76 -0.94 9.34
CA PHE A 201 -0.03 0.28 9.58
C PHE A 201 0.85 1.42 10.04
N TYR A 202 1.68 1.19 11.07
CA TYR A 202 2.54 2.24 11.61
C TYR A 202 3.57 2.72 10.60
N PHE A 203 4.19 1.80 9.83
CA PHE A 203 5.13 2.10 8.76
C PHE A 203 4.55 3.11 7.76
N PHE A 204 3.39 2.78 7.18
CA PHE A 204 2.78 3.63 6.15
C PHE A 204 2.26 4.96 6.71
N GLU A 205 1.77 4.98 7.93
CA GLU A 205 1.33 6.22 8.57
C GLU A 205 2.49 7.18 8.81
N LEU A 206 3.57 6.66 9.39
CA LEU A 206 4.76 7.46 9.66
C LEU A 206 5.42 7.94 8.36
N ALA A 207 5.58 7.06 7.37
CA ALA A 207 6.13 7.41 6.08
C ALA A 207 5.31 8.50 5.38
N ASN A 208 3.98 8.38 5.45
CA ASN A 208 3.08 9.37 4.86
C ASN A 208 3.16 10.72 5.58
N ALA A 209 3.27 10.72 6.91
CA ALA A 209 3.44 11.95 7.68
C ALA A 209 4.80 12.64 7.35
N ILE A 210 5.87 11.86 7.19
CA ILE A 210 7.19 12.40 6.79
C ILE A 210 7.11 13.00 5.38
N PHE A 211 6.50 12.28 4.44
CA PHE A 211 6.30 12.76 3.07
C PHE A 211 5.49 14.06 3.03
N ALA A 212 4.37 14.13 3.75
CA ALA A 212 3.55 15.33 3.85
C ALA A 212 4.34 16.53 4.38
N CYS A 213 5.08 16.34 5.48
CA CYS A 213 5.94 17.38 6.04
C CYS A 213 7.02 17.83 5.05
N ALA A 214 7.60 16.91 4.27
CA ALA A 214 8.59 17.25 3.24
C ALA A 214 7.97 18.07 2.10
N CYS A 215 6.69 17.84 1.80
CA CYS A 215 5.92 18.61 0.83
C CYS A 215 5.37 19.95 1.39
N GLY A 216 5.62 20.27 2.66
CA GLY A 216 5.12 21.49 3.31
C GLY A 216 3.68 21.40 3.80
N ILE A 217 3.09 20.21 3.84
CA ILE A 217 1.72 19.95 4.30
C ILE A 217 1.74 19.57 5.79
N ASP A 218 0.79 20.08 6.57
CA ASP A 218 0.52 19.54 7.91
C ASP A 218 -0.37 18.28 7.80
N PRO A 219 0.17 17.07 8.02
CA PRO A 219 -0.59 15.84 7.88
C PRO A 219 -1.73 15.69 8.91
N PHE A 220 -1.84 16.59 9.87
CA PHE A 220 -2.84 16.58 10.93
C PHE A 220 -3.93 17.63 10.75
N ASP A 221 -3.79 18.53 9.77
CA ASP A 221 -4.86 19.43 9.34
C ASP A 221 -5.74 18.71 8.32
N LEU A 222 -6.65 17.89 8.86
CA LEU A 222 -7.51 17.05 8.02
C LEU A 222 -8.65 17.84 7.41
N PRO A 223 -9.05 17.56 6.17
CA PRO A 223 -10.21 18.18 5.57
C PRO A 223 -11.46 17.85 6.41
N LYS A 224 -12.15 18.89 6.87
CA LYS A 224 -13.33 18.78 7.74
C LYS A 224 -14.55 18.23 6.99
N VAL A 225 -14.58 18.44 5.68
CA VAL A 225 -15.72 18.09 4.83
C VAL A 225 -15.22 17.34 3.59
N LEU A 226 -15.92 16.26 3.25
CA LEU A 226 -15.75 15.56 1.99
C LEU A 226 -16.86 16.02 1.03
N PRO A 227 -16.55 16.79 -0.04
CA PRO A 227 -17.55 17.45 -0.88
C PRO A 227 -18.63 16.51 -1.41
N SER A 228 -18.25 15.31 -1.88
CA SER A 228 -19.21 14.32 -2.38
C SER A 228 -20.15 13.78 -1.30
N ARG A 229 -19.64 13.59 -0.07
CA ARG A 229 -20.49 13.18 1.07
C ARG A 229 -21.49 14.25 1.47
N GLN A 230 -21.05 15.50 1.47
CA GLN A 230 -21.92 16.63 1.77
C GLN A 230 -23.01 16.77 0.70
N ALA A 231 -22.64 16.71 -0.57
CA ALA A 231 -23.59 16.75 -1.67
C ALA A 231 -24.60 15.60 -1.61
N ALA A 232 -24.14 14.37 -1.36
CA ALA A 232 -25.02 13.22 -1.20
C ALA A 232 -25.99 13.38 -0.01
N ALA A 233 -25.50 13.88 1.13
CA ALA A 233 -26.33 14.13 2.30
C ALA A 233 -27.41 15.20 2.02
N ALA A 234 -27.07 16.27 1.29
CA ALA A 234 -28.01 17.30 0.87
C ALA A 234 -29.09 16.74 -0.08
N ILE A 235 -28.70 15.93 -1.08
CA ILE A 235 -29.65 15.26 -1.98
C ILE A 235 -30.60 14.35 -1.22
N LEU A 236 -30.12 13.68 -0.16
CA LEU A 236 -30.94 12.83 0.71
C LEU A 236 -31.74 13.62 1.77
N GLY A 237 -31.65 14.94 1.77
CA GLY A 237 -32.41 15.79 2.69
C GLY A 237 -31.90 15.78 4.13
N LYS A 238 -30.59 15.47 4.36
CA LYS A 238 -29.98 15.59 5.69
C LYS A 238 -30.08 17.06 6.13
N PRO A 239 -30.68 17.39 7.31
CA PRO A 239 -30.69 18.75 7.83
C PRO A 239 -29.25 19.28 7.97
N GLU A 240 -29.04 20.56 7.63
CA GLU A 240 -27.76 21.20 7.91
C GLU A 240 -27.59 21.25 9.43
N GLU A 241 -26.49 20.68 9.94
CA GLU A 241 -26.11 20.89 11.33
C GLU A 241 -25.68 22.35 11.45
N ASN A 242 -26.48 23.13 12.19
CA ASN A 242 -26.09 24.48 12.54
C ASN A 242 -24.73 24.46 13.22
N ALA A 243 -23.73 25.12 12.60
CA ALA A 243 -22.34 25.22 13.00
C ALA A 243 -22.20 25.93 14.37
#